data_8326a3ffb86eb535635ae0a6d3457e39
#
_entry.id   8326a3ffb86eb535635ae0a6d3457e39
#
_cell.length_a   1.000
_cell.length_b   1.000
_cell.length_c   1.000
_cell.angle_alpha   90.00
_cell.angle_beta   90.00
_cell.angle_gamma   90.00
#
_symmetry.space_group_name_H-M   'P 1'
#
loop_
_entity.id
_entity.type
_entity.pdbx_description
1 polymer ?
#
loop_
_entity_poly.entity_id
_entity_poly.type
_entity_poly.pdbx_seq_one_letter_code
_entity_poly.pdbx_strand_id
1 'polypeptide(L)'
;MASVLVTDGHWRKSLALVRSLGRKGVHVTVGERTFLNTSFFSKYCSRRLVYPSPRRYPDQFIEFIIKEIKKNKYECLFPMEEEPLLLFAKHQSEISKYTYLLIPNLQEIEFVRDKRNLLRFAKAHGIPTPKTFYDPPTPEPCKVQGSDSESNVVQNSPSSDVVQDLALQLDSIPLPAVIKPRISSGSFGIAYVKKREDLVPFYQRIHARYPFPLIQEWIPDGGGTFGFSALFDEASNVKAAFVHKKLRMYPVEGGPSTLREGVEHPQVMELGLSLLRSLNWLGVAMAEFKVDPRDGIPKLMEVNPRFWGSLHLAIVSGVDFPYLILKMARGEGFAPVLHYSVGKRSRWLLFGDILHFLRNPRRFHLHPSFFHFFEPNTSDDIISKEDPLPVLGAMATFFTFLYDPEMKRFLERR
;
A
#
# COMPACT_ATOMS: atom_id res chain seq x y z
N MET A 1 4.89 -3.36 31.11
CA MET A 1 4.27 -4.13 30.00
C MET A 1 4.68 -3.51 28.69
N ALA A 2 4.99 -4.34 27.69
CA ALA A 2 5.26 -3.90 26.34
C ALA A 2 4.08 -3.10 25.79
N SER A 3 4.32 -1.91 25.26
CA SER A 3 3.28 -1.02 24.74
C SER A 3 3.66 -0.48 23.37
N VAL A 4 2.72 -0.48 22.45
CA VAL A 4 2.91 0.04 21.09
C VAL A 4 1.77 0.96 20.68
N LEU A 5 2.07 1.91 19.78
CA LEU A 5 1.09 2.80 19.18
C LEU A 5 0.95 2.48 17.68
N VAL A 6 -0.28 2.22 17.25
CA VAL A 6 -0.65 1.89 15.86
C VAL A 6 -1.61 2.94 15.34
N THR A 7 -1.31 3.55 14.19
CA THR A 7 -2.21 4.51 13.55
C THR A 7 -3.22 3.81 12.63
N ASP A 8 -4.22 4.58 12.17
CA ASP A 8 -5.12 4.20 11.08
C ASP A 8 -5.95 2.94 11.35
N GLY A 9 -6.68 2.94 12.47
CA GLY A 9 -7.48 1.82 12.98
C GLY A 9 -8.61 1.34 12.05
N HIS A 10 -8.99 2.10 11.01
CA HIS A 10 -9.98 1.69 10.02
C HIS A 10 -9.58 0.46 9.22
N TRP A 11 -8.28 0.29 8.97
CA TRP A 11 -7.81 -0.65 7.96
C TRP A 11 -7.61 -2.06 8.50
N ARG A 12 -7.96 -3.06 7.67
CA ARG A 12 -7.76 -4.47 7.99
C ARG A 12 -6.30 -4.84 8.32
N LYS A 13 -5.32 -4.12 7.73
CA LYS A 13 -3.89 -4.31 8.06
C LYS A 13 -3.56 -3.86 9.47
N SER A 14 -4.19 -2.79 9.96
CA SER A 14 -4.07 -2.33 11.34
C SER A 14 -4.68 -3.36 12.29
N LEU A 15 -5.86 -3.90 11.97
CA LEU A 15 -6.47 -4.98 12.74
C LEU A 15 -5.58 -6.24 12.79
N ALA A 16 -4.95 -6.60 11.68
CA ALA A 16 -4.02 -7.73 11.62
C ALA A 16 -2.83 -7.54 12.57
N LEU A 17 -2.24 -6.33 12.59
CA LEU A 17 -1.16 -5.97 13.50
C LEU A 17 -1.64 -5.99 14.97
N VAL A 18 -2.79 -5.38 15.27
CA VAL A 18 -3.40 -5.36 16.61
C VAL A 18 -3.61 -6.78 17.14
N ARG A 19 -4.18 -7.65 16.33
CA ARG A 19 -4.37 -9.08 16.68
C ARG A 19 -3.06 -9.81 16.88
N SER A 20 -2.07 -9.59 16.03
CA SER A 20 -0.77 -10.25 16.12
C SER A 20 -0.08 -9.91 17.44
N LEU A 21 0.07 -8.65 17.76
CA LEU A 21 0.77 -8.19 18.97
C LEU A 21 -0.05 -8.45 20.23
N GLY A 22 -1.36 -8.22 20.19
CA GLY A 22 -2.25 -8.44 21.33
C GLY A 22 -2.31 -9.89 21.79
N ARG A 23 -2.29 -10.87 20.85
CA ARG A 23 -2.17 -12.31 21.17
C ARG A 23 -0.89 -12.65 21.92
N LYS A 24 0.15 -11.84 21.76
CA LYS A 24 1.45 -12.01 22.44
C LYS A 24 1.54 -11.20 23.75
N GLY A 25 0.40 -10.69 24.26
CA GLY A 25 0.33 -9.93 25.50
C GLY A 25 0.89 -8.51 25.41
N VAL A 26 1.11 -7.99 24.21
CA VAL A 26 1.54 -6.60 23.99
C VAL A 26 0.35 -5.67 24.19
N HIS A 27 0.54 -4.58 24.93
CA HIS A 27 -0.46 -3.55 25.13
C HIS A 27 -0.56 -2.66 23.88
N VAL A 28 -1.62 -2.82 23.09
CA VAL A 28 -1.76 -2.12 21.81
C VAL A 28 -2.70 -0.92 21.96
N THR A 29 -2.13 0.29 21.86
CA THR A 29 -2.90 1.51 21.67
C THR A 29 -3.17 1.71 20.19
N VAL A 30 -4.43 1.84 19.82
CA VAL A 30 -4.83 2.10 18.43
C VAL A 30 -5.30 3.54 18.30
N GLY A 31 -4.75 4.25 17.34
CA GLY A 31 -5.14 5.62 16.98
C GLY A 31 -5.96 5.66 15.69
N GLU A 32 -6.97 6.53 15.66
CA GLU A 32 -7.75 6.84 14.47
C GLU A 32 -8.36 8.24 14.60
N ARG A 33 -8.67 8.88 13.48
CA ARG A 33 -9.33 10.21 13.46
C ARG A 33 -10.81 10.18 13.81
N THR A 34 -11.43 9.00 13.78
CA THR A 34 -12.83 8.78 14.15
C THR A 34 -12.99 7.67 15.16
N PHE A 35 -14.00 7.78 16.03
CA PHE A 35 -14.25 6.77 17.05
C PHE A 35 -14.78 5.45 16.48
N LEU A 36 -15.56 5.51 15.39
CA LEU A 36 -16.11 4.33 14.73
C LEU A 36 -15.12 3.79 13.69
N ASN A 37 -14.35 2.78 14.06
CA ASN A 37 -13.40 2.12 13.17
C ASN A 37 -13.21 0.65 13.52
N THR A 38 -12.65 -0.12 12.59
CA THR A 38 -12.56 -1.58 12.69
C THR A 38 -11.76 -2.05 13.90
N SER A 39 -10.60 -1.45 14.15
CA SER A 39 -9.65 -1.94 15.16
C SER A 39 -10.04 -1.60 16.59
N PHE A 40 -10.84 -0.55 16.82
CA PHE A 40 -11.31 -0.18 18.16
C PHE A 40 -12.25 -1.22 18.79
N PHE A 41 -12.87 -2.05 17.96
CA PHE A 41 -13.74 -3.13 18.40
C PHE A 41 -13.01 -4.44 18.68
N SER A 42 -11.71 -4.52 18.39
CA SER A 42 -10.91 -5.69 18.72
C SER A 42 -10.70 -5.81 20.23
N LYS A 43 -10.85 -7.03 20.77
CA LYS A 43 -10.50 -7.32 22.17
C LYS A 43 -9.01 -7.12 22.47
N TYR A 44 -8.19 -7.06 21.43
CA TYR A 44 -6.75 -6.80 21.50
C TYR A 44 -6.38 -5.33 21.43
N CYS A 45 -7.36 -4.43 21.21
CA CYS A 45 -7.17 -2.99 21.35
C CYS A 45 -7.24 -2.63 22.83
N SER A 46 -6.08 -2.44 23.47
CA SER A 46 -5.99 -2.15 24.89
C SER A 46 -6.38 -0.70 25.22
N ARG A 47 -6.10 0.24 24.31
CA ARG A 47 -6.45 1.64 24.46
C ARG A 47 -6.83 2.24 23.12
N ARG A 48 -7.87 3.06 23.12
CA ARG A 48 -8.39 3.79 21.95
C ARG A 48 -7.92 5.23 22.00
N LEU A 49 -7.44 5.76 20.88
CA LEU A 49 -6.90 7.10 20.77
C LEU A 49 -7.53 7.80 19.56
N VAL A 50 -8.21 8.93 19.78
CA VAL A 50 -8.75 9.74 18.69
C VAL A 50 -7.86 10.94 18.49
N TYR A 51 -7.37 11.14 17.26
CA TYR A 51 -6.45 12.21 16.91
C TYR A 51 -6.98 13.08 15.75
N PRO A 52 -6.48 14.31 15.56
CA PRO A 52 -6.80 15.16 14.42
C PRO A 52 -6.45 14.45 13.09
N SER A 53 -7.25 14.67 12.04
CA SER A 53 -6.96 14.07 10.72
C SER A 53 -5.55 14.44 10.25
N PRO A 54 -4.68 13.48 9.95
CA PRO A 54 -3.32 13.75 9.46
C PRO A 54 -3.32 14.48 8.12
N ARG A 55 -4.41 14.36 7.36
CA ARG A 55 -4.56 15.00 6.06
C ARG A 55 -5.08 16.44 6.16
N ARG A 56 -6.07 16.69 7.03
CA ARG A 56 -6.69 18.02 7.15
C ARG A 56 -5.94 18.94 8.11
N TYR A 57 -5.35 18.34 9.14
CA TYR A 57 -4.70 19.05 10.24
C TYR A 57 -3.35 18.42 10.55
N PRO A 58 -2.39 18.41 9.58
CA PRO A 58 -1.12 17.71 9.71
C PRO A 58 -0.30 18.15 10.92
N ASP A 59 -0.21 19.44 11.18
CA ASP A 59 0.57 19.99 12.30
C ASP A 59 -0.06 19.61 13.65
N GLN A 60 -1.39 19.74 13.78
CA GLN A 60 -2.10 19.33 14.99
C GLN A 60 -2.00 17.81 15.23
N PHE A 61 -1.97 17.00 14.15
CA PHE A 61 -1.76 15.57 14.25
C PHE A 61 -0.35 15.24 14.80
N ILE A 62 0.67 15.88 14.29
CA ILE A 62 2.06 15.67 14.74
C ILE A 62 2.24 16.14 16.19
N GLU A 63 1.75 17.32 16.55
CA GLU A 63 1.77 17.82 17.93
C GLU A 63 1.07 16.84 18.89
N PHE A 64 -0.09 16.33 18.48
CA PHE A 64 -0.85 15.35 19.25
C PHE A 64 -0.04 14.05 19.47
N ILE A 65 0.53 13.48 18.40
CA ILE A 65 1.33 12.25 18.48
C ILE A 65 2.59 12.45 19.33
N ILE A 66 3.31 13.56 19.16
CA ILE A 66 4.49 13.86 19.96
C ILE A 66 4.13 14.00 21.45
N LYS A 67 3.05 14.70 21.78
CA LYS A 67 2.55 14.80 23.13
C LYS A 67 2.18 13.43 23.72
N GLU A 68 1.52 12.60 22.92
CA GLU A 68 1.10 11.25 23.32
C GLU A 68 2.30 10.35 23.59
N ILE A 69 3.31 10.29 22.72
CA ILE A 69 4.50 9.45 22.92
C ILE A 69 5.43 9.96 24.05
N LYS A 70 5.45 11.27 24.30
CA LYS A 70 6.15 11.86 25.46
C LYS A 70 5.50 11.45 26.77
N LYS A 71 4.16 11.44 26.81
CA LYS A 71 3.40 11.09 28.01
C LYS A 71 3.40 9.59 28.29
N ASN A 72 3.28 8.77 27.26
CA ASN A 72 3.15 7.33 27.36
C ASN A 72 4.35 6.68 26.64
N LYS A 73 5.09 5.85 27.35
CA LYS A 73 6.27 5.18 26.81
C LYS A 73 5.86 4.02 25.89
N TYR A 74 5.87 4.25 24.58
CA TYR A 74 5.67 3.20 23.58
C TYR A 74 7.02 2.66 23.11
N GLU A 75 7.14 1.32 23.03
CA GLU A 75 8.33 0.67 22.48
C GLU A 75 8.41 0.89 20.98
N CYS A 76 7.25 0.85 20.25
CA CYS A 76 7.19 1.08 18.82
C CYS A 76 6.01 1.98 18.44
N LEU A 77 6.23 2.78 17.38
CA LEU A 77 5.19 3.51 16.65
C LEU A 77 5.05 2.91 15.25
N PHE A 78 3.83 2.50 14.89
CA PHE A 78 3.53 1.86 13.60
C PHE A 78 2.64 2.76 12.72
N PRO A 79 3.19 3.47 11.72
CA PRO A 79 2.39 4.13 10.70
C PRO A 79 1.81 3.10 9.74
N MET A 80 0.48 3.07 9.63
CA MET A 80 -0.18 2.07 8.79
C MET A 80 -0.58 2.62 7.41
N GLU A 81 -0.78 3.94 7.28
CA GLU A 81 -1.11 4.60 6.03
C GLU A 81 -0.04 5.61 5.60
N GLU A 82 -0.21 6.11 4.40
CA GLU A 82 0.78 6.93 3.72
C GLU A 82 0.89 8.34 4.31
N GLU A 83 -0.25 8.94 4.68
CA GLU A 83 -0.28 10.27 5.27
C GLU A 83 0.48 10.31 6.63
N PRO A 84 0.18 9.45 7.62
CA PRO A 84 1.00 9.39 8.84
C PRO A 84 2.47 9.03 8.59
N LEU A 85 2.76 8.10 7.65
CA LEU A 85 4.13 7.71 7.32
C LEU A 85 4.96 8.92 6.87
N LEU A 86 4.44 9.74 5.94
CA LEU A 86 5.12 10.92 5.43
C LEU A 86 5.34 11.96 6.53
N LEU A 87 4.33 12.21 7.36
CA LEU A 87 4.43 13.13 8.47
C LEU A 87 5.46 12.65 9.51
N PHE A 88 5.48 11.36 9.83
CA PHE A 88 6.47 10.80 10.74
C PHE A 88 7.88 10.85 10.16
N ALA A 89 8.05 10.60 8.87
CA ALA A 89 9.34 10.73 8.20
C ALA A 89 9.87 12.17 8.21
N LYS A 90 8.98 13.16 8.05
CA LYS A 90 9.32 14.60 8.16
C LYS A 90 9.78 14.97 9.58
N HIS A 91 9.23 14.32 10.62
CA HIS A 91 9.51 14.58 12.03
C HIS A 91 10.28 13.44 12.71
N GLN A 92 10.97 12.59 11.92
CA GLN A 92 11.61 11.35 12.39
C GLN A 92 12.62 11.60 13.52
N SER A 93 13.45 12.62 13.39
CA SER A 93 14.48 12.96 14.38
C SER A 93 13.92 13.33 15.75
N GLU A 94 12.73 13.91 15.82
CA GLU A 94 12.05 14.21 17.07
C GLU A 94 11.33 12.98 17.64
N ILE A 95 10.57 12.26 16.82
CA ILE A 95 9.80 11.11 17.23
C ILE A 95 10.70 9.99 17.76
N SER A 96 11.83 9.72 17.09
CA SER A 96 12.76 8.66 17.45
C SER A 96 13.48 8.87 18.82
N LYS A 97 13.36 10.05 19.42
CA LYS A 97 13.84 10.29 20.80
C LYS A 97 12.96 9.60 21.85
N TYR A 98 11.72 9.24 21.51
CA TYR A 98 10.72 8.75 22.48
C TYR A 98 10.21 7.35 22.20
N THR A 99 10.34 6.86 20.96
CA THR A 99 9.83 5.55 20.54
C THR A 99 10.61 5.03 19.35
N TYR A 100 10.69 3.70 19.22
CA TYR A 100 11.30 3.10 18.03
C TYR A 100 10.39 3.29 16.83
N LEU A 101 10.95 3.87 15.77
CA LEU A 101 10.26 4.17 14.52
C LEU A 101 11.11 3.68 13.34
N LEU A 102 10.79 2.49 12.84
CA LEU A 102 11.53 1.84 11.75
C LEU A 102 10.88 2.16 10.41
N ILE A 103 11.26 3.30 9.84
CA ILE A 103 10.78 3.79 8.54
C ILE A 103 11.95 4.39 7.74
N PRO A 104 11.89 4.38 6.40
CA PRO A 104 12.86 5.10 5.58
C PRO A 104 12.76 6.62 5.81
N ASN A 105 13.77 7.36 5.36
CA ASN A 105 13.68 8.81 5.37
C ASN A 105 12.66 9.34 4.34
N LEU A 106 12.30 10.61 4.46
CA LEU A 106 11.26 11.22 3.61
C LEU A 106 11.62 11.14 2.11
N GLN A 107 12.87 11.39 1.75
CA GLN A 107 13.32 11.38 0.36
C GLN A 107 13.23 9.99 -0.27
N GLU A 108 13.59 8.94 0.47
CA GLU A 108 13.47 7.56 0.03
C GLU A 108 12.01 7.16 -0.17
N ILE A 109 11.12 7.56 0.75
CA ILE A 109 9.67 7.31 0.64
C ILE A 109 9.12 8.01 -0.60
N GLU A 110 9.41 9.29 -0.80
CA GLU A 110 8.96 10.08 -1.94
C GLU A 110 9.49 9.53 -3.27
N PHE A 111 10.76 9.09 -3.28
CA PHE A 111 11.39 8.48 -4.45
C PHE A 111 10.64 7.23 -4.93
N VAL A 112 10.36 6.28 -4.05
CA VAL A 112 9.71 5.02 -4.45
C VAL A 112 8.21 5.17 -4.72
N ARG A 113 7.57 6.22 -4.18
CA ARG A 113 6.17 6.56 -4.46
C ARG A 113 5.98 7.08 -5.88
N ASP A 114 6.98 7.73 -6.43
CA ASP A 114 6.96 8.19 -7.82
C ASP A 114 7.33 7.05 -8.76
N LYS A 115 6.31 6.51 -9.45
CA LYS A 115 6.50 5.39 -10.39
C LYS A 115 7.54 5.66 -11.47
N ARG A 116 7.69 6.94 -11.89
CA ARG A 116 8.72 7.33 -12.86
C ARG A 116 10.13 7.08 -12.31
N ASN A 117 10.40 7.61 -11.12
CA ASN A 117 11.71 7.47 -10.48
C ASN A 117 12.00 6.01 -10.16
N LEU A 118 11.04 5.31 -9.53
CA LEU A 118 11.14 3.90 -9.19
C LEU A 118 11.43 3.02 -10.41
N LEU A 119 10.64 3.15 -11.49
CA LEU A 119 10.78 2.28 -12.64
C LEU A 119 12.04 2.56 -13.47
N ARG A 120 12.49 3.83 -13.54
CA ARG A 120 13.79 4.17 -14.12
C ARG A 120 14.94 3.58 -13.31
N PHE A 121 14.88 3.71 -11.99
CA PHE A 121 15.85 3.11 -11.08
C PHE A 121 15.90 1.58 -11.23
N ALA A 122 14.74 0.94 -11.17
CA ALA A 122 14.60 -0.51 -11.32
C ALA A 122 15.23 -1.01 -12.63
N LYS A 123 14.91 -0.34 -13.75
CA LYS A 123 15.48 -0.67 -15.07
C LYS A 123 17.01 -0.53 -15.08
N ALA A 124 17.55 0.53 -14.48
CA ALA A 124 19.00 0.75 -14.40
C ALA A 124 19.71 -0.33 -13.57
N HIS A 125 19.00 -0.98 -12.64
CA HIS A 125 19.51 -2.08 -11.80
C HIS A 125 19.10 -3.47 -12.30
N GLY A 126 18.69 -3.61 -13.56
CA GLY A 126 18.37 -4.90 -14.16
C GLY A 126 17.04 -5.52 -13.69
N ILE A 127 16.19 -4.77 -12.98
CA ILE A 127 14.85 -5.24 -12.57
C ILE A 127 13.87 -5.03 -13.72
N PRO A 128 13.20 -6.07 -14.22
CA PRO A 128 12.26 -5.94 -15.33
C PRO A 128 11.09 -5.04 -14.96
N THR A 129 10.72 -4.14 -15.90
CA THR A 129 9.61 -3.20 -15.76
C THR A 129 8.75 -3.23 -17.03
N PRO A 130 7.48 -2.83 -16.97
CA PRO A 130 6.72 -2.58 -18.18
C PRO A 130 7.40 -1.53 -19.05
N LYS A 131 7.36 -1.71 -20.37
CA LYS A 131 7.91 -0.73 -21.31
C LYS A 131 7.14 0.58 -21.16
N THR A 132 7.86 1.67 -20.93
CA THR A 132 7.29 3.01 -20.89
C THR A 132 7.39 3.63 -22.28
N PHE A 133 6.26 3.98 -22.87
CA PHE A 133 6.17 4.56 -24.19
C PHE A 133 6.21 6.08 -24.16
N TYR A 134 5.59 6.67 -23.10
CA TYR A 134 5.56 8.10 -22.90
C TYR A 134 5.86 8.45 -21.45
N ASP A 135 6.84 9.30 -21.27
CA ASP A 135 7.35 9.76 -19.98
C ASP A 135 7.59 11.27 -20.08
N PRO A 136 6.54 12.08 -19.89
CA PRO A 136 6.61 13.52 -20.17
C PRO A 136 7.62 14.22 -19.24
N PRO A 137 8.32 15.24 -19.76
CA PRO A 137 9.19 16.06 -18.93
C PRO A 137 8.35 16.71 -17.83
N THR A 138 8.86 16.71 -16.60
CA THR A 138 8.29 17.51 -15.52
C THR A 138 8.92 18.87 -15.55
N PRO A 139 8.15 19.96 -15.39
CA PRO A 139 8.74 21.26 -15.11
C PRO A 139 9.65 21.14 -13.89
N GLU A 140 10.81 21.78 -13.92
CA GLU A 140 11.60 21.93 -12.71
C GLU A 140 10.73 22.61 -11.64
N PRO A 141 10.84 22.19 -10.36
CA PRO A 141 10.12 22.88 -9.31
C PRO A 141 10.52 24.35 -9.37
N CYS A 142 9.55 25.24 -9.63
CA CYS A 142 9.78 26.67 -9.47
C CYS A 142 10.39 26.88 -8.11
N LYS A 143 11.62 27.41 -8.07
CA LYS A 143 12.19 27.93 -6.82
C LYS A 143 11.27 29.04 -6.37
N VAL A 144 10.38 28.75 -5.43
CA VAL A 144 9.59 29.77 -4.77
C VAL A 144 10.56 30.59 -3.94
N GLN A 145 10.96 31.75 -4.48
CA GLN A 145 11.51 32.81 -3.67
C GLN A 145 10.39 33.29 -2.74
N GLY A 146 10.72 33.30 -1.44
CA GLY A 146 9.81 33.41 -0.33
C GLY A 146 8.70 34.45 -0.47
N SER A 147 7.55 34.10 0.01
CA SER A 147 6.71 34.82 0.98
C SER A 147 5.32 34.21 1.03
N ASP A 148 4.88 33.96 2.25
CA ASP A 148 3.52 34.01 2.80
C ASP A 148 2.33 33.35 2.08
N SER A 149 1.76 32.39 2.82
CA SER A 149 0.33 32.06 2.96
C SER A 149 -0.57 32.35 1.76
N GLU A 150 -0.98 31.26 1.10
CA GLU A 150 -2.37 30.97 0.78
C GLU A 150 -2.41 29.74 -0.14
N SER A 151 -3.39 28.89 0.10
CA SER A 151 -3.67 27.65 -0.61
C SER A 151 -3.93 27.90 -2.10
N ASN A 152 -2.88 28.02 -2.90
CA ASN A 152 -2.98 27.97 -4.35
C ASN A 152 -2.98 26.51 -4.80
N VAL A 153 -4.16 25.94 -4.96
CA VAL A 153 -4.40 24.87 -5.92
C VAL A 153 -4.00 25.46 -7.27
N VAL A 154 -2.76 25.20 -7.68
CA VAL A 154 -2.33 25.50 -9.04
C VAL A 154 -3.28 24.72 -9.96
N GLN A 155 -4.18 25.42 -10.62
CA GLN A 155 -4.93 24.92 -11.76
C GLN A 155 -3.91 24.65 -12.87
N ASN A 156 -3.29 23.44 -12.80
CA ASN A 156 -2.48 22.93 -13.89
C ASN A 156 -3.42 22.47 -15.01
N SER A 157 -3.94 23.43 -15.77
CA SER A 157 -4.34 23.12 -17.14
C SER A 157 -3.11 22.51 -17.80
N PRO A 158 -3.22 21.39 -18.55
CA PRO A 158 -2.09 20.84 -19.28
C PRO A 158 -1.52 21.99 -20.14
N SER A 159 -0.22 22.29 -19.99
CA SER A 159 0.42 23.20 -20.94
C SER A 159 0.13 22.62 -22.31
N SER A 160 -0.28 23.43 -23.26
CA SER A 160 -0.55 23.05 -24.64
C SER A 160 0.56 22.14 -25.20
N ASP A 161 1.78 22.34 -24.72
CA ASP A 161 3.00 21.68 -25.12
C ASP A 161 3.04 20.17 -24.78
N VAL A 162 2.56 19.74 -23.60
CA VAL A 162 2.55 18.32 -23.22
C VAL A 162 1.55 17.53 -24.04
N VAL A 163 0.41 18.14 -24.37
CA VAL A 163 -0.62 17.49 -25.20
C VAL A 163 -0.18 17.48 -26.68
N GLN A 164 0.49 18.53 -27.15
CA GLN A 164 1.06 18.58 -28.50
C GLN A 164 2.21 17.57 -28.65
N ASP A 165 3.12 17.46 -27.67
CA ASP A 165 4.19 16.47 -27.68
C ASP A 165 3.63 15.04 -27.71
N LEU A 166 2.61 14.76 -26.89
CA LEU A 166 1.92 13.47 -26.94
C LEU A 166 1.27 13.23 -28.31
N ALA A 167 0.63 14.25 -28.91
CA ALA A 167 -0.02 14.12 -30.21
C ALA A 167 0.97 13.76 -31.29
N LEU A 168 2.20 14.28 -31.24
CA LEU A 168 3.26 13.96 -32.20
C LEU A 168 3.78 12.52 -32.05
N GLN A 169 3.67 11.95 -30.86
CA GLN A 169 4.15 10.60 -30.53
C GLN A 169 3.05 9.52 -30.60
N LEU A 170 1.81 9.90 -30.86
CA LEU A 170 0.64 9.00 -30.82
C LEU A 170 0.82 7.72 -31.64
N ASP A 171 1.33 7.84 -32.87
CA ASP A 171 1.47 6.71 -33.79
C ASP A 171 2.54 5.72 -33.36
N SER A 172 3.50 6.15 -32.53
CA SER A 172 4.57 5.31 -31.99
C SER A 172 4.15 4.48 -30.76
N ILE A 173 2.99 4.81 -30.13
CA ILE A 173 2.52 4.12 -28.92
C ILE A 173 1.74 2.86 -29.30
N PRO A 174 2.26 1.66 -29.01
CA PRO A 174 1.53 0.42 -29.27
C PRO A 174 0.28 0.29 -28.38
N LEU A 175 -0.76 -0.32 -28.93
CA LEU A 175 -1.98 -0.65 -28.20
C LEU A 175 -2.12 -2.16 -28.01
N PRO A 176 -2.74 -2.60 -26.92
CA PRO A 176 -3.30 -1.80 -25.82
C PRO A 176 -2.24 -1.19 -24.92
N ALA A 177 -2.51 -0.01 -24.37
CA ALA A 177 -1.64 0.71 -23.45
C ALA A 177 -2.33 1.04 -22.11
N VAL A 178 -1.55 1.42 -21.10
CA VAL A 178 -2.04 1.84 -19.78
C VAL A 178 -1.53 3.23 -19.47
N ILE A 179 -2.43 4.15 -19.14
CA ILE A 179 -2.07 5.46 -18.58
C ILE A 179 -2.11 5.35 -17.07
N LYS A 180 -1.02 5.73 -16.41
CA LYS A 180 -0.86 5.62 -14.95
C LYS A 180 -0.39 6.94 -14.35
N PRO A 181 -1.03 7.44 -13.28
CA PRO A 181 -0.47 8.52 -12.47
C PRO A 181 0.91 8.15 -11.94
N ARG A 182 1.83 9.10 -11.88
CA ARG A 182 3.14 8.91 -11.27
C ARG A 182 3.01 8.60 -9.78
N ILE A 183 2.24 9.41 -9.06
CA ILE A 183 2.01 9.26 -7.63
C ILE A 183 0.54 8.90 -7.44
N SER A 184 0.26 7.65 -7.10
CA SER A 184 -1.07 7.15 -6.75
C SER A 184 -0.95 5.80 -6.07
N SER A 185 -1.95 5.43 -5.27
CA SER A 185 -2.06 4.13 -4.63
C SER A 185 -3.43 3.50 -4.90
N GLY A 186 -3.54 2.17 -4.83
CA GLY A 186 -4.81 1.47 -4.93
C GLY A 186 -5.52 1.60 -6.28
N SER A 187 -4.77 1.74 -7.37
CA SER A 187 -5.26 1.83 -8.77
C SER A 187 -6.08 3.08 -9.11
N PHE A 188 -5.95 4.16 -8.30
CA PHE A 188 -6.59 5.43 -8.64
C PHE A 188 -6.00 6.04 -9.91
N GLY A 189 -6.88 6.53 -10.82
CA GLY A 189 -6.50 7.26 -12.01
C GLY A 189 -5.85 6.40 -13.11
N ILE A 190 -5.93 5.07 -13.03
CA ILE A 190 -5.45 4.19 -14.11
C ILE A 190 -6.49 4.12 -15.22
N ALA A 191 -6.06 4.26 -16.47
CA ALA A 191 -6.90 4.02 -17.63
C ALA A 191 -6.25 3.03 -18.61
N TYR A 192 -7.07 2.10 -19.11
CA TYR A 192 -6.69 1.13 -20.13
C TYR A 192 -7.15 1.63 -21.50
N VAL A 193 -6.21 1.86 -22.40
CA VAL A 193 -6.45 2.39 -23.74
C VAL A 193 -6.37 1.25 -24.74
N LYS A 194 -7.49 1.00 -25.41
CA LYS A 194 -7.59 -0.05 -26.45
C LYS A 194 -7.69 0.52 -27.85
N LYS A 195 -8.13 1.77 -27.99
CA LYS A 195 -8.31 2.46 -29.27
C LYS A 195 -7.46 3.72 -29.28
N ARG A 196 -6.89 4.04 -30.45
CA ARG A 196 -6.02 5.21 -30.63
C ARG A 196 -6.73 6.52 -30.30
N GLU A 197 -7.98 6.64 -30.73
CA GLU A 197 -8.83 7.80 -30.50
C GLU A 197 -9.06 8.14 -29.02
N ASP A 198 -8.96 7.15 -28.12
CA ASP A 198 -9.15 7.33 -26.67
C ASP A 198 -7.88 7.83 -25.95
N LEU A 199 -6.70 7.76 -26.59
CA LEU A 199 -5.43 7.99 -25.92
C LEU A 199 -5.31 9.42 -25.37
N VAL A 200 -5.51 10.43 -26.21
CA VAL A 200 -5.41 11.84 -25.80
C VAL A 200 -6.51 12.22 -24.83
N PRO A 201 -7.80 11.92 -25.07
CA PRO A 201 -8.86 12.23 -24.11
C PRO A 201 -8.64 11.60 -22.73
N PHE A 202 -8.18 10.34 -22.66
CA PHE A 202 -7.89 9.69 -21.39
C PHE A 202 -6.67 10.28 -20.70
N TYR A 203 -5.61 10.59 -21.47
CA TYR A 203 -4.43 11.26 -20.95
C TYR A 203 -4.79 12.61 -20.31
N GLN A 204 -5.50 13.48 -21.05
CA GLN A 204 -5.92 14.80 -20.57
C GLN A 204 -6.75 14.70 -19.28
N ARG A 205 -7.73 13.79 -19.26
CA ARG A 205 -8.57 13.56 -18.08
C ARG A 205 -7.77 13.14 -16.85
N ILE A 206 -6.76 12.25 -17.03
CA ILE A 206 -5.91 11.82 -15.92
C ILE A 206 -4.94 12.92 -15.54
N HIS A 207 -4.34 13.60 -16.51
CA HIS A 207 -3.40 14.70 -16.30
C HIS A 207 -4.03 15.84 -15.47
N ALA A 208 -5.27 16.19 -15.73
CA ALA A 208 -5.99 17.24 -14.98
C ALA A 208 -6.06 16.97 -13.47
N ARG A 209 -6.11 15.69 -13.06
CA ARG A 209 -6.17 15.31 -11.64
C ARG A 209 -4.83 14.81 -11.09
N TYR A 210 -4.02 14.22 -11.96
CA TYR A 210 -2.72 13.61 -11.65
C TYR A 210 -1.71 14.08 -12.69
N PRO A 211 -0.98 15.18 -12.44
CA PRO A 211 -0.08 15.77 -13.45
C PRO A 211 0.97 14.80 -13.96
N PHE A 212 1.26 14.88 -15.25
CA PHE A 212 2.32 14.14 -15.95
C PHE A 212 2.24 12.61 -15.79
N PRO A 213 1.10 11.96 -16.13
CA PRO A 213 0.98 10.52 -16.06
C PRO A 213 1.89 9.83 -17.08
N LEU A 214 2.29 8.58 -16.78
CA LEU A 214 3.05 7.74 -17.70
C LEU A 214 2.13 6.96 -18.62
N ILE A 215 2.58 6.69 -19.86
CA ILE A 215 1.94 5.71 -20.74
C ILE A 215 2.87 4.51 -20.88
N GLN A 216 2.36 3.34 -20.53
CA GLN A 216 3.11 2.10 -20.50
C GLN A 216 2.42 0.98 -21.29
N GLU A 217 3.17 -0.05 -21.63
CA GLU A 217 2.59 -1.28 -22.15
C GLU A 217 1.59 -1.89 -21.17
N TRP A 218 0.53 -2.45 -21.71
CA TRP A 218 -0.37 -3.28 -20.94
C TRP A 218 0.20 -4.70 -20.85
N ILE A 219 0.48 -5.15 -19.61
CA ILE A 219 0.85 -6.54 -19.37
C ILE A 219 -0.45 -7.35 -19.36
N PRO A 220 -0.61 -8.36 -20.25
CA PRO A 220 -1.82 -9.18 -20.30
C PRO A 220 -2.06 -9.94 -18.99
N ASP A 221 -3.30 -10.38 -18.79
CA ASP A 221 -3.62 -11.30 -17.70
C ASP A 221 -3.17 -12.72 -18.06
N GLY A 222 -3.03 -13.60 -17.06
CA GLY A 222 -2.62 -15.00 -17.25
C GLY A 222 -1.37 -15.38 -16.48
N GLY A 223 -0.34 -14.52 -16.41
CA GLY A 223 0.87 -14.79 -15.62
C GLY A 223 0.68 -14.63 -14.11
N GLY A 224 -0.33 -13.85 -13.69
CA GLY A 224 -0.62 -13.58 -12.28
C GLY A 224 0.03 -12.30 -11.75
N THR A 225 -0.52 -11.82 -10.62
CA THR A 225 0.01 -10.67 -9.89
C THR A 225 0.47 -11.12 -8.52
N PHE A 226 1.68 -10.70 -8.15
CA PHE A 226 2.36 -11.12 -6.94
C PHE A 226 2.75 -9.91 -6.11
N GLY A 227 2.67 -10.05 -4.77
CA GLY A 227 3.23 -9.11 -3.83
C GLY A 227 4.44 -9.75 -3.15
N PHE A 228 5.59 -9.12 -3.28
CA PHE A 228 6.78 -9.39 -2.50
C PHE A 228 6.83 -8.41 -1.34
N SER A 229 6.87 -8.91 -0.11
CA SER A 229 6.91 -8.10 1.10
C SER A 229 8.18 -8.41 1.88
N ALA A 230 8.85 -7.38 2.39
CA ALA A 230 10.08 -7.58 3.16
C ALA A 230 10.21 -6.60 4.32
N LEU A 231 11.08 -6.95 5.26
CA LEU A 231 11.57 -6.14 6.38
C LEU A 231 13.09 -6.08 6.31
N PHE A 232 13.64 -4.88 6.38
CA PHE A 232 15.08 -4.62 6.42
C PHE A 232 15.43 -3.86 7.71
N ASP A 233 16.61 -4.15 8.26
CA ASP A 233 17.15 -3.44 9.43
C ASP A 233 17.88 -2.14 9.03
N GLU A 234 18.45 -1.45 10.01
CA GLU A 234 19.17 -0.20 9.84
C GLU A 234 20.44 -0.34 8.98
N ALA A 235 20.97 -1.53 8.85
CA ALA A 235 22.11 -1.85 7.97
C ALA A 235 21.67 -2.39 6.60
N SER A 236 20.38 -2.25 6.26
CA SER A 236 19.77 -2.79 5.03
C SER A 236 19.93 -4.30 4.85
N ASN A 237 20.04 -5.05 5.95
CA ASN A 237 19.99 -6.50 5.92
C ASN A 237 18.53 -6.98 5.98
N VAL A 238 18.21 -7.97 5.14
CA VAL A 238 16.88 -8.58 5.16
C VAL A 238 16.65 -9.34 6.47
N LYS A 239 15.54 -9.05 7.13
CA LYS A 239 15.09 -9.69 8.37
C LYS A 239 13.90 -10.61 8.15
N ALA A 240 13.07 -10.32 7.15
CA ALA A 240 11.96 -11.17 6.76
C ALA A 240 11.57 -10.91 5.30
N ALA A 241 11.08 -11.96 4.63
CA ALA A 241 10.52 -11.83 3.29
C ALA A 241 9.34 -12.81 3.09
N PHE A 242 8.37 -12.40 2.26
CA PHE A 242 7.16 -13.15 2.00
C PHE A 242 6.62 -12.86 0.60
N VAL A 243 6.22 -13.90 -0.15
CA VAL A 243 5.58 -13.75 -1.45
C VAL A 243 4.15 -14.28 -1.41
N HIS A 244 3.24 -13.53 -2.01
CA HIS A 244 1.87 -13.97 -2.20
C HIS A 244 1.36 -13.69 -3.60
N LYS A 245 0.43 -14.52 -4.06
CA LYS A 245 -0.29 -14.35 -5.33
C LYS A 245 -1.66 -13.75 -5.05
N LYS A 246 -2.04 -12.73 -5.81
CA LYS A 246 -3.41 -12.20 -5.83
C LYS A 246 -4.29 -13.14 -6.64
N LEU A 247 -5.29 -13.75 -6.02
CA LEU A 247 -6.26 -14.62 -6.69
C LEU A 247 -7.48 -13.83 -7.14
N ARG A 248 -7.94 -12.85 -6.35
CA ARG A 248 -9.01 -11.92 -6.67
C ARG A 248 -8.66 -10.50 -6.23
N MET A 249 -9.19 -9.51 -6.93
CA MET A 249 -8.93 -8.08 -6.69
C MET A 249 -10.23 -7.29 -6.85
N TYR A 250 -10.32 -6.14 -6.21
CA TYR A 250 -11.40 -5.19 -6.49
C TYR A 250 -10.84 -3.76 -6.57
N PRO A 251 -11.06 -3.03 -7.68
CA PRO A 251 -11.77 -3.42 -8.92
C PRO A 251 -11.21 -4.68 -9.59
N VAL A 252 -12.03 -5.33 -10.45
CA VAL A 252 -11.69 -6.64 -11.07
C VAL A 252 -10.48 -6.55 -11.99
N GLU A 253 -10.33 -5.42 -12.69
CA GLU A 253 -9.26 -5.15 -13.66
C GLU A 253 -7.91 -4.86 -12.98
N GLY A 254 -7.91 -4.59 -11.67
CA GLY A 254 -6.73 -4.29 -10.88
C GLY A 254 -7.09 -3.51 -9.61
N GLY A 255 -6.42 -3.82 -8.51
CA GLY A 255 -6.68 -3.18 -7.23
C GLY A 255 -6.16 -3.98 -6.04
N PRO A 256 -6.57 -3.60 -4.83
CA PRO A 256 -6.28 -4.38 -3.63
C PRO A 256 -6.81 -5.81 -3.75
N SER A 257 -6.00 -6.78 -3.31
CA SER A 257 -6.43 -8.19 -3.30
C SER A 257 -7.57 -8.42 -2.32
N THR A 258 -8.59 -9.16 -2.77
CA THR A 258 -9.72 -9.60 -1.96
C THR A 258 -9.58 -11.07 -1.53
N LEU A 259 -8.92 -11.88 -2.35
CA LEU A 259 -8.43 -13.22 -2.01
C LEU A 259 -7.00 -13.36 -2.50
N ARG A 260 -6.12 -13.91 -1.66
CA ARG A 260 -4.70 -14.11 -1.96
C ARG A 260 -4.19 -15.37 -1.27
N GLU A 261 -3.09 -15.90 -1.80
CA GLU A 261 -2.46 -17.13 -1.36
C GLU A 261 -0.96 -16.92 -1.15
N GLY A 262 -0.41 -17.44 -0.06
CA GLY A 262 1.03 -17.51 0.16
C GLY A 262 1.64 -18.55 -0.78
N VAL A 263 2.62 -18.14 -1.56
CA VAL A 263 3.24 -18.97 -2.59
C VAL A 263 4.76 -18.85 -2.59
N GLU A 264 5.45 -19.85 -3.05
CA GLU A 264 6.85 -19.73 -3.48
C GLU A 264 6.89 -19.22 -4.92
N HIS A 265 7.69 -18.20 -5.15
CA HIS A 265 8.03 -17.71 -6.49
C HIS A 265 9.46 -17.17 -6.49
N PRO A 266 10.45 -18.03 -6.78
CA PRO A 266 11.87 -17.68 -6.64
C PRO A 266 12.28 -16.40 -7.37
N GLN A 267 11.86 -16.21 -8.61
CA GLN A 267 12.17 -15.00 -9.37
C GLN A 267 11.59 -13.73 -8.72
N VAL A 268 10.34 -13.76 -8.23
CA VAL A 268 9.73 -12.61 -7.55
C VAL A 268 10.46 -12.30 -6.25
N MET A 269 10.88 -13.34 -5.50
CA MET A 269 11.67 -13.20 -4.28
C MET A 269 13.02 -12.55 -4.59
N GLU A 270 13.75 -13.07 -5.59
CA GLU A 270 15.06 -12.56 -5.98
C GLU A 270 15.00 -11.11 -6.47
N LEU A 271 14.10 -10.80 -7.42
CA LEU A 271 13.92 -9.46 -7.95
C LEU A 271 13.51 -8.46 -6.87
N GLY A 272 12.61 -8.87 -5.95
CA GLY A 272 12.19 -8.04 -4.84
C GLY A 272 13.31 -7.75 -3.84
N LEU A 273 14.10 -8.76 -3.47
CA LEU A 273 15.28 -8.59 -2.62
C LEU A 273 16.34 -7.73 -3.30
N SER A 274 16.64 -7.97 -4.58
CA SER A 274 17.59 -7.18 -5.35
C SER A 274 17.18 -5.71 -5.40
N LEU A 275 15.91 -5.42 -5.71
CA LEU A 275 15.37 -4.07 -5.75
C LEU A 275 15.56 -3.33 -4.42
N LEU A 276 15.09 -3.92 -3.31
CA LEU A 276 15.13 -3.24 -2.01
C LEU A 276 16.55 -3.12 -1.45
N ARG A 277 17.45 -4.06 -1.74
CA ARG A 277 18.89 -3.94 -1.43
C ARG A 277 19.54 -2.80 -2.22
N SER A 278 19.27 -2.69 -3.52
CA SER A 278 19.80 -1.60 -4.35
C SER A 278 19.31 -0.21 -3.90
N LEU A 279 18.12 -0.15 -3.26
CA LEU A 279 17.57 1.05 -2.65
C LEU A 279 18.14 1.33 -1.24
N ASN A 280 19.00 0.47 -0.68
CA ASN A 280 19.43 0.50 0.71
C ASN A 280 18.23 0.62 1.67
N TRP A 281 17.20 -0.19 1.45
CA TRP A 281 15.91 -0.03 2.10
C TRP A 281 15.97 -0.23 3.62
N LEU A 282 15.19 0.57 4.34
CA LEU A 282 14.96 0.47 5.78
C LEU A 282 13.48 0.19 6.07
N GLY A 283 13.21 -0.70 7.03
CA GLY A 283 11.84 -1.02 7.47
C GLY A 283 11.08 -1.90 6.50
N VAL A 284 9.75 -1.77 6.49
CA VAL A 284 8.87 -2.61 5.67
C VAL A 284 8.59 -2.01 4.31
N ALA A 285 8.50 -2.88 3.29
CA ALA A 285 7.98 -2.53 1.99
C ALA A 285 7.25 -3.70 1.34
N MET A 286 6.35 -3.40 0.40
CA MET A 286 5.77 -4.39 -0.51
C MET A 286 5.97 -3.93 -1.96
N ALA A 287 6.75 -4.69 -2.74
CA ALA A 287 6.86 -4.54 -4.17
C ALA A 287 5.80 -5.41 -4.88
N GLU A 288 5.11 -4.84 -5.85
CA GLU A 288 4.11 -5.55 -6.65
C GLU A 288 4.69 -5.90 -8.01
N PHE A 289 4.59 -7.17 -8.39
CA PHE A 289 5.01 -7.69 -9.68
C PHE A 289 3.84 -8.28 -10.45
N LYS A 290 3.80 -8.06 -11.75
CA LYS A 290 2.90 -8.78 -12.65
C LYS A 290 3.75 -9.63 -13.59
N VAL A 291 3.51 -10.94 -13.60
CA VAL A 291 4.19 -11.85 -14.52
C VAL A 291 3.57 -11.68 -15.91
N ASP A 292 4.40 -11.40 -16.87
CA ASP A 292 3.98 -11.28 -18.26
C ASP A 292 3.82 -12.68 -18.87
N PRO A 293 2.62 -13.09 -19.30
CA PRO A 293 2.41 -14.42 -19.85
C PRO A 293 3.10 -14.64 -21.21
N ARG A 294 3.61 -13.60 -21.84
CA ARG A 294 4.30 -13.67 -23.15
C ARG A 294 5.74 -14.18 -23.00
N ASP A 295 6.39 -13.86 -21.89
CA ASP A 295 7.80 -14.20 -21.64
C ASP A 295 8.05 -14.89 -20.29
N GLY A 296 7.02 -14.97 -19.42
CA GLY A 296 7.12 -15.54 -18.09
C GLY A 296 7.86 -14.65 -17.08
N ILE A 297 8.23 -13.42 -17.43
CA ILE A 297 9.07 -12.54 -16.63
C ILE A 297 8.22 -11.68 -15.69
N PRO A 298 8.51 -11.68 -14.36
CA PRO A 298 7.88 -10.76 -13.42
C PRO A 298 8.34 -9.32 -13.68
N LYS A 299 7.42 -8.41 -13.95
CA LYS A 299 7.69 -6.98 -14.17
C LYS A 299 7.22 -6.18 -12.96
N LEU A 300 8.09 -5.32 -12.45
CA LEU A 300 7.80 -4.45 -11.31
C LEU A 300 6.71 -3.42 -11.68
N MET A 301 5.68 -3.33 -10.87
CA MET A 301 4.56 -2.41 -11.06
C MET A 301 4.64 -1.19 -10.14
N GLU A 302 4.92 -1.40 -8.85
CA GLU A 302 5.02 -0.37 -7.82
C GLU A 302 5.70 -0.89 -6.56
N VAL A 303 6.13 0.03 -5.68
CA VAL A 303 6.54 -0.26 -4.30
C VAL A 303 5.67 0.54 -3.33
N ASN A 304 5.16 -0.14 -2.32
CA ASN A 304 4.43 0.46 -1.20
C ASN A 304 5.38 0.54 0.00
N PRO A 305 5.85 1.74 0.41
CA PRO A 305 6.83 1.93 1.48
C PRO A 305 6.21 1.83 2.88
N ARG A 306 5.24 0.99 3.07
CA ARG A 306 4.42 0.85 4.28
C ARG A 306 3.82 -0.55 4.38
N PHE A 307 3.19 -0.84 5.51
CA PHE A 307 2.36 -2.04 5.62
C PHE A 307 1.27 -2.08 4.54
N TRP A 308 0.94 -3.27 4.07
CA TRP A 308 0.07 -3.55 2.92
C TRP A 308 -1.20 -4.29 3.34
N GLY A 309 -2.22 -4.22 2.49
CA GLY A 309 -3.54 -4.77 2.79
C GLY A 309 -3.60 -6.29 2.99
N SER A 310 -2.59 -7.04 2.56
CA SER A 310 -2.47 -8.50 2.74
C SER A 310 -1.60 -8.92 3.92
N LEU A 311 -1.29 -8.02 4.87
CA LEU A 311 -0.45 -8.29 6.04
C LEU A 311 -0.92 -9.52 6.84
N HIS A 312 -2.24 -9.71 6.99
CA HIS A 312 -2.81 -10.85 7.70
C HIS A 312 -2.32 -12.18 7.14
N LEU A 313 -2.24 -12.31 5.81
CA LEU A 313 -1.74 -13.52 5.17
C LEU A 313 -0.30 -13.84 5.55
N ALA A 314 0.59 -12.86 5.56
CA ALA A 314 1.98 -13.06 5.97
C ALA A 314 2.06 -13.59 7.41
N ILE A 315 1.28 -12.98 8.32
CA ILE A 315 1.24 -13.38 9.74
C ILE A 315 0.78 -14.84 9.89
N VAL A 316 -0.32 -15.23 9.24
CA VAL A 316 -0.83 -16.61 9.34
C VAL A 316 0.01 -17.63 8.59
N SER A 317 0.85 -17.17 7.68
CA SER A 317 1.87 -18.00 7.00
C SER A 317 3.18 -18.14 7.80
N GLY A 318 3.30 -17.47 8.95
CA GLY A 318 4.47 -17.57 9.84
C GLY A 318 5.45 -16.41 9.74
N VAL A 319 5.18 -15.37 8.92
CA VAL A 319 6.03 -14.17 8.83
C VAL A 319 5.33 -13.00 9.52
N ASP A 320 5.59 -12.87 10.82
CA ASP A 320 4.95 -11.87 11.68
C ASP A 320 5.75 -10.55 11.71
N PHE A 321 5.69 -9.79 10.64
CA PHE A 321 6.40 -8.53 10.47
C PHE A 321 6.25 -7.57 11.66
N PRO A 322 5.04 -7.32 12.22
CA PRO A 322 4.88 -6.46 13.39
C PRO A 322 5.68 -6.94 14.61
N TYR A 323 5.65 -8.23 14.88
CA TYR A 323 6.35 -8.80 16.02
C TYR A 323 7.88 -8.77 15.83
N LEU A 324 8.35 -8.99 14.60
CA LEU A 324 9.77 -8.90 14.28
C LEU A 324 10.31 -7.47 14.49
N ILE A 325 9.53 -6.43 14.12
CA ILE A 325 9.89 -5.03 14.39
C ILE A 325 9.95 -4.77 15.90
N LEU A 326 8.99 -5.30 16.67
CA LEU A 326 9.02 -5.17 18.13
C LEU A 326 10.26 -5.84 18.75
N LYS A 327 10.67 -6.99 18.24
CA LYS A 327 11.92 -7.66 18.63
C LYS A 327 13.15 -6.79 18.32
N MET A 328 13.18 -6.18 17.13
CA MET A 328 14.25 -5.24 16.78
C MET A 328 14.30 -4.04 17.74
N ALA A 329 13.15 -3.45 18.05
CA ALA A 329 13.06 -2.35 19.02
C ALA A 329 13.61 -2.70 20.41
N ARG A 330 13.54 -3.98 20.78
CA ARG A 330 14.08 -4.51 22.05
C ARG A 330 15.54 -4.93 21.97
N GLY A 331 16.16 -4.84 20.81
CA GLY A 331 17.49 -5.39 20.58
C GLY A 331 17.57 -6.92 20.62
N GLU A 332 16.41 -7.60 20.49
CA GLU A 332 16.36 -9.07 20.48
C GLU A 332 16.89 -9.59 19.13
N GLY A 333 17.95 -10.38 19.18
CA GLY A 333 18.49 -11.07 18.01
C GLY A 333 17.55 -12.16 17.51
N PHE A 334 17.41 -12.29 16.18
CA PHE A 334 16.72 -13.41 15.54
C PHE A 334 17.28 -13.66 14.13
N ALA A 335 17.21 -14.92 13.70
CA ALA A 335 17.57 -15.30 12.32
C ALA A 335 16.56 -14.71 11.32
N PRO A 336 16.99 -14.34 10.10
CA PRO A 336 16.08 -13.90 9.05
C PRO A 336 14.96 -14.90 8.77
N VAL A 337 13.71 -14.43 8.72
CA VAL A 337 12.54 -15.27 8.46
C VAL A 337 12.24 -15.22 6.95
N LEU A 338 12.81 -16.17 6.20
CA LEU A 338 12.68 -16.27 4.75
C LEU A 338 11.84 -17.49 4.31
N HIS A 339 11.57 -18.41 5.24
CA HIS A 339 10.71 -19.59 5.03
C HIS A 339 9.36 -19.40 5.70
N TYR A 340 8.30 -19.82 5.03
CA TYR A 340 6.93 -19.65 5.49
C TYR A 340 6.01 -20.75 4.96
N SER A 341 4.83 -20.89 5.54
CA SER A 341 3.83 -21.86 5.10
C SER A 341 3.20 -21.44 3.78
N VAL A 342 3.38 -22.24 2.74
CA VAL A 342 2.78 -22.08 1.41
C VAL A 342 1.34 -22.64 1.40
N GLY A 343 0.48 -22.14 0.50
CA GLY A 343 -0.89 -22.60 0.33
C GLY A 343 -1.88 -22.07 1.37
N LYS A 344 -1.42 -21.27 2.35
CA LYS A 344 -2.30 -20.49 3.20
C LYS A 344 -2.98 -19.40 2.39
N ARG A 345 -4.27 -19.17 2.65
CA ARG A 345 -5.06 -18.14 2.00
C ARG A 345 -5.64 -17.14 3.00
N SER A 346 -5.81 -15.91 2.54
CA SER A 346 -6.50 -14.90 3.30
C SER A 346 -7.52 -14.20 2.42
N ARG A 347 -8.70 -13.97 2.97
CA ARG A 347 -9.85 -13.38 2.30
C ARG A 347 -10.25 -12.07 2.98
N TRP A 348 -10.52 -11.07 2.20
CA TRP A 348 -11.21 -9.86 2.66
C TRP A 348 -12.65 -9.93 2.18
N LEU A 349 -13.50 -10.66 2.92
CA LEU A 349 -14.88 -10.93 2.53
C LEU A 349 -15.72 -9.65 2.54
N LEU A 350 -15.79 -8.99 3.71
CA LEU A 350 -16.61 -7.79 3.88
C LEU A 350 -16.07 -6.62 3.04
N PHE A 351 -16.92 -6.18 2.11
CA PHE A 351 -16.71 -5.08 1.17
C PHE A 351 -15.61 -5.28 0.11
N GLY A 352 -14.79 -6.31 0.21
CA GLY A 352 -13.77 -6.61 -0.80
C GLY A 352 -14.24 -7.67 -1.77
N ASP A 353 -14.33 -8.91 -1.28
CA ASP A 353 -14.64 -10.06 -2.13
C ASP A 353 -16.11 -10.11 -2.54
N ILE A 354 -17.02 -9.57 -1.69
CA ILE A 354 -18.41 -9.35 -2.06
C ILE A 354 -18.53 -8.40 -3.26
N LEU A 355 -17.81 -7.26 -3.24
CA LEU A 355 -17.82 -6.31 -4.36
C LEU A 355 -17.17 -6.89 -5.60
N HIS A 356 -16.08 -7.69 -5.45
CA HIS A 356 -15.53 -8.45 -6.56
C HIS A 356 -16.56 -9.37 -7.18
N PHE A 357 -17.28 -10.18 -6.37
CA PHE A 357 -18.31 -11.08 -6.85
C PHE A 357 -19.44 -10.35 -7.59
N LEU A 358 -19.94 -9.26 -7.03
CA LEU A 358 -21.04 -8.49 -7.65
C LEU A 358 -20.64 -7.85 -8.98
N ARG A 359 -19.39 -7.43 -9.15
CA ARG A 359 -18.89 -6.74 -10.35
C ARG A 359 -18.27 -7.67 -11.38
N ASN A 360 -17.90 -8.91 -11.02
CA ASN A 360 -17.26 -9.83 -11.95
C ASN A 360 -18.28 -10.50 -12.87
N PRO A 361 -18.21 -10.34 -14.20
CA PRO A 361 -19.11 -11.02 -15.14
C PRO A 361 -19.05 -12.55 -15.03
N ARG A 362 -17.87 -13.09 -14.65
CA ARG A 362 -17.65 -14.55 -14.49
C ARG A 362 -17.81 -15.01 -13.04
N ARG A 363 -18.58 -14.32 -12.21
CA ARG A 363 -18.69 -14.53 -10.75
C ARG A 363 -19.01 -15.95 -10.31
N PHE A 364 -19.77 -16.71 -11.10
CA PHE A 364 -20.13 -18.10 -10.79
C PHE A 364 -19.09 -19.13 -11.24
N HIS A 365 -18.07 -18.70 -12.02
CA HIS A 365 -16.98 -19.54 -12.53
C HIS A 365 -15.63 -19.17 -11.89
N LEU A 366 -15.66 -18.58 -10.71
CA LEU A 366 -14.44 -18.21 -9.97
C LEU A 366 -13.72 -19.46 -9.44
N HIS A 367 -12.42 -19.47 -9.53
CA HIS A 367 -11.55 -20.47 -8.93
C HIS A 367 -10.51 -19.80 -7.99
N PRO A 368 -10.53 -20.10 -6.66
CA PRO A 368 -11.54 -20.88 -5.92
C PRO A 368 -12.94 -20.26 -6.02
N SER A 369 -14.01 -21.07 -5.80
CA SER A 369 -15.37 -20.54 -5.80
C SER A 369 -15.59 -19.46 -4.74
N PHE A 370 -16.44 -18.46 -5.05
CA PHE A 370 -16.83 -17.45 -4.06
C PHE A 370 -17.50 -18.08 -2.82
N PHE A 371 -18.24 -19.15 -3.01
CA PHE A 371 -19.04 -19.82 -1.97
C PHE A 371 -18.23 -20.75 -1.05
N HIS A 372 -16.94 -20.91 -1.29
CA HIS A 372 -16.07 -21.65 -0.39
C HIS A 372 -15.71 -20.79 0.83
N PHE A 373 -16.63 -20.72 1.81
CA PHE A 373 -16.46 -19.88 3.00
C PHE A 373 -15.63 -20.55 4.10
N PHE A 374 -15.53 -21.88 4.12
CA PHE A 374 -14.94 -22.66 5.21
C PHE A 374 -13.81 -23.58 4.73
N GLU A 375 -12.93 -23.08 3.88
CA GLU A 375 -11.75 -23.84 3.48
C GLU A 375 -10.70 -23.88 4.63
N PRO A 376 -10.14 -25.06 4.96
CA PRO A 376 -9.23 -25.24 6.12
C PRO A 376 -8.02 -24.32 6.11
N ASN A 377 -7.52 -23.96 4.92
CA ASN A 377 -6.34 -23.11 4.76
C ASN A 377 -6.67 -21.64 4.50
N THR A 378 -7.94 -21.25 4.62
CA THR A 378 -8.40 -19.89 4.34
C THR A 378 -8.85 -19.20 5.63
N SER A 379 -8.24 -18.05 5.94
CA SER A 379 -8.65 -17.16 7.03
C SER A 379 -9.25 -15.87 6.47
N ASP A 380 -10.13 -15.21 7.23
CA ASP A 380 -10.63 -13.89 6.85
C ASP A 380 -9.84 -12.78 7.56
N ASP A 381 -9.67 -11.63 6.89
CA ASP A 381 -8.94 -10.49 7.45
C ASP A 381 -9.65 -9.86 8.65
N ILE A 382 -10.98 -9.88 8.66
CA ILE A 382 -11.81 -9.17 9.65
C ILE A 382 -12.59 -10.18 10.50
N ILE A 383 -13.24 -11.16 9.87
CA ILE A 383 -14.10 -12.14 10.53
C ILE A 383 -13.23 -13.15 11.28
N SER A 384 -13.40 -13.22 12.60
CA SER A 384 -12.65 -14.14 13.45
C SER A 384 -13.55 -14.63 14.60
N LYS A 385 -13.57 -15.94 14.85
CA LYS A 385 -14.31 -16.50 15.99
C LYS A 385 -13.71 -16.06 17.33
N GLU A 386 -12.39 -15.88 17.35
CA GLU A 386 -11.67 -15.47 18.56
C GLU A 386 -11.91 -13.99 18.90
N ASP A 387 -12.10 -13.13 17.89
CA ASP A 387 -12.24 -11.68 18.02
C ASP A 387 -13.33 -11.19 17.07
N PRO A 388 -14.64 -11.40 17.39
CA PRO A 388 -15.75 -11.20 16.44
C PRO A 388 -16.16 -9.73 16.28
N LEU A 389 -15.98 -8.89 17.30
CA LEU A 389 -16.52 -7.52 17.31
C LEU A 389 -15.97 -6.57 16.24
N PRO A 390 -14.74 -6.73 15.70
CA PRO A 390 -14.27 -5.93 14.56
C PRO A 390 -15.18 -5.97 13.33
N VAL A 391 -16.04 -6.98 13.19
CA VAL A 391 -17.07 -7.03 12.14
C VAL A 391 -18.01 -5.83 12.27
N LEU A 392 -18.48 -5.53 13.47
CA LEU A 392 -19.32 -4.35 13.74
C LEU A 392 -18.57 -3.04 13.43
N GLY A 393 -17.29 -2.97 13.81
CA GLY A 393 -16.43 -1.84 13.49
C GLY A 393 -16.25 -1.65 11.98
N ALA A 394 -16.09 -2.73 11.22
CA ALA A 394 -16.00 -2.65 9.77
C ALA A 394 -17.32 -2.20 9.12
N MET A 395 -18.45 -2.66 9.63
CA MET A 395 -19.79 -2.20 9.19
C MET A 395 -19.96 -0.71 9.51
N ALA A 396 -19.59 -0.26 10.71
CA ALA A 396 -19.62 1.15 11.09
C ALA A 396 -18.71 2.00 10.19
N THR A 397 -17.49 1.50 9.88
CA THR A 397 -16.58 2.13 8.92
C THR A 397 -17.21 2.26 7.54
N PHE A 398 -17.99 1.27 7.08
CA PHE A 398 -18.67 1.37 5.79
C PHE A 398 -19.64 2.56 5.74
N PHE A 399 -20.37 2.84 6.80
CA PHE A 399 -21.22 4.02 6.86
C PHE A 399 -20.42 5.32 6.79
N THR A 400 -19.16 5.35 7.30
CA THR A 400 -18.33 6.56 7.17
C THR A 400 -18.02 6.91 5.71
N PHE A 401 -17.98 5.95 4.80
CA PHE A 401 -17.83 6.21 3.37
C PHE A 401 -18.99 7.01 2.77
N LEU A 402 -20.16 7.02 3.40
CA LEU A 402 -21.33 7.74 2.91
C LEU A 402 -21.29 9.24 3.24
N TYR A 403 -20.76 9.62 4.39
CA TYR A 403 -20.80 11.01 4.86
C TYR A 403 -19.43 11.68 5.07
N ASP A 404 -18.36 10.89 5.23
CA ASP A 404 -17.03 11.45 5.43
C ASP A 404 -16.31 11.69 4.10
N PRO A 405 -16.01 12.96 3.75
CA PRO A 405 -15.38 13.31 2.48
C PRO A 405 -14.00 12.63 2.27
N GLU A 406 -13.24 12.39 3.34
CA GLU A 406 -11.96 11.70 3.24
C GLU A 406 -12.12 10.21 2.91
N MET A 407 -13.23 9.58 3.35
CA MET A 407 -13.54 8.20 3.03
C MET A 407 -14.23 8.07 1.68
N LYS A 408 -15.07 9.03 1.27
CA LYS A 408 -15.76 9.05 -0.04
C LYS A 408 -14.80 8.88 -1.21
N ARG A 409 -13.60 9.47 -1.14
CA ARG A 409 -12.58 9.33 -2.18
C ARG A 409 -12.25 7.88 -2.54
N PHE A 410 -12.40 6.94 -1.58
CA PHE A 410 -12.15 5.51 -1.83
C PHE A 410 -13.30 4.82 -2.59
N LEU A 411 -14.49 5.43 -2.64
CA LEU A 411 -15.62 4.98 -3.46
C LEU A 411 -15.48 5.43 -4.92
N GLU A 412 -14.75 6.52 -5.18
CA GLU A 412 -14.53 7.10 -6.52
C GLU A 412 -13.51 6.31 -7.35
N ARG A 413 -13.17 5.08 -6.95
CA ARG A 413 -12.33 4.17 -7.74
C ARG A 413 -13.09 3.72 -9.00
N ARG A 414 -13.04 4.53 -10.06
CA ARG A 414 -13.54 4.19 -11.39
C ARG A 414 -12.48 4.56 -12.42
#